data_d10ac3616f593cdc0d112f5b9e9b6d87
#
_entry.id   d10ac3616f593cdc0d112f5b9e9b6d87
#
_cell.length_a   1.000
_cell.length_b   1.000
_cell.length_c   1.000
_cell.angle_alpha   90.00
_cell.angle_beta   90.00
_cell.angle_gamma   90.00
#
_symmetry.space_group_name_H-M   'P 1'
#
loop_
_entity.id
_entity.type
_entity.pdbx_description
1 polymer ?
#
loop_
_entity_poly.entity_id
_entity_poly.type
_entity_poly.pdbx_seq_one_letter_code
_entity_poly.pdbx_strand_id
1 'polypeptide(L)'
;MFRSRSSKVRDGLLHVAGTVPSSAECYRFQFEATGGWCDSPGPDRHYDPEAAATDHVLTVIRDIAGAHALPDALTVEKRINAHLGMPIPVPGMPVSLSWASVRLWGTSEDVASAAQSLQRAHEHHLKEEQHRREIELSESFRDALRKDPSLALAHLALRNPQGLSAEAVDRIDQLVVKIASCDPGTSWVATAKLLQELIRGMKADTTAHLLEELASLATRFGQPKAADSLRSHRRQVEQEQKDHD
;
A
#
# COMPACT_ATOMS: atom_id res chain seq x y z
N MET A 1 18.56 -72.62 -0.65
CA MET A 1 19.37 -71.60 0.07
C MET A 1 19.43 -70.36 -0.76
N PHE A 2 18.51 -69.41 -0.51
CA PHE A 2 18.57 -68.10 -1.15
C PHE A 2 19.54 -67.24 -0.38
N ARG A 3 20.69 -66.91 -0.98
CA ARG A 3 21.59 -65.87 -0.45
C ARG A 3 20.88 -64.54 -0.55
N SER A 4 20.39 -64.06 0.57
CA SER A 4 19.95 -62.66 0.69
C SER A 4 21.15 -61.78 0.31
N ARG A 5 21.13 -61.19 -0.87
CA ARG A 5 22.04 -60.11 -1.23
C ARG A 5 21.70 -58.96 -0.33
N SER A 6 22.49 -58.73 0.68
CA SER A 6 22.48 -57.48 1.48
C SER A 6 22.64 -56.34 0.50
N SER A 7 21.53 -55.65 0.23
CA SER A 7 21.50 -54.48 -0.63
C SER A 7 22.17 -53.35 0.14
N LYS A 8 23.40 -53.00 -0.24
CA LYS A 8 24.10 -51.85 0.35
C LYS A 8 23.29 -50.59 0.11
N VAL A 9 23.03 -49.82 1.15
CA VAL A 9 22.55 -48.44 1.07
C VAL A 9 23.56 -47.66 0.24
N ARG A 10 23.07 -46.89 -0.75
CA ARG A 10 23.90 -45.91 -1.46
C ARG A 10 23.70 -44.59 -0.77
N ASP A 11 24.75 -43.85 -0.56
CA ASP A 11 24.80 -42.53 -0.02
C ASP A 11 25.74 -41.66 -0.86
N GLY A 12 25.54 -40.37 -0.84
CA GLY A 12 26.37 -39.43 -1.58
C GLY A 12 26.14 -38.01 -1.12
N LEU A 13 26.90 -37.14 -1.73
CA LEU A 13 26.79 -35.70 -1.53
C LEU A 13 26.11 -35.08 -2.76
N LEU A 14 25.40 -33.99 -2.55
CA LEU A 14 24.90 -33.13 -3.61
C LEU A 14 25.49 -31.72 -3.44
N HIS A 15 25.71 -31.06 -4.56
CA HIS A 15 26.10 -29.68 -4.63
C HIS A 15 25.41 -29.03 -5.81
N VAL A 16 24.68 -27.96 -5.56
CA VAL A 16 23.95 -27.21 -6.60
C VAL A 16 24.01 -25.73 -6.31
N ALA A 17 24.22 -24.94 -7.36
CA ALA A 17 24.16 -23.47 -7.30
C ALA A 17 23.31 -22.95 -8.44
N GLY A 18 22.68 -21.81 -8.22
CA GLY A 18 21.81 -21.22 -9.23
C GLY A 18 21.08 -19.96 -8.77
N THR A 19 19.99 -19.69 -9.41
CA THR A 19 19.12 -18.56 -9.07
C THR A 19 17.66 -18.99 -8.94
N VAL A 20 16.94 -18.40 -7.97
CA VAL A 20 15.49 -18.60 -7.80
C VAL A 20 14.79 -17.25 -7.75
N PRO A 21 13.53 -17.15 -8.23
CA PRO A 21 12.79 -15.90 -8.18
C PRO A 21 12.51 -15.51 -6.72
N SER A 22 12.42 -14.20 -6.47
CA SER A 22 11.84 -13.62 -5.26
C SER A 22 10.34 -13.37 -5.45
N SER A 23 9.66 -12.88 -4.43
CA SER A 23 8.25 -12.46 -4.54
C SER A 23 8.04 -11.28 -5.52
N ALA A 24 9.10 -10.53 -5.85
CA ALA A 24 9.08 -9.51 -6.89
C ALA A 24 9.73 -10.07 -8.16
N GLU A 25 8.97 -10.11 -9.26
CA GLU A 25 9.34 -10.80 -10.51
C GLU A 25 10.68 -10.36 -11.12
N CYS A 26 11.10 -9.12 -10.88
CA CYS A 26 12.34 -8.56 -11.44
C CYS A 26 13.60 -8.91 -10.63
N TYR A 27 13.47 -9.48 -9.42
CA TYR A 27 14.61 -9.78 -8.55
C TYR A 27 14.75 -11.27 -8.31
N ARG A 28 16.00 -11.75 -8.22
CA ARG A 28 16.31 -13.17 -8.02
C ARG A 28 17.32 -13.33 -6.88
N PHE A 29 17.09 -14.34 -6.05
CA PHE A 29 18.08 -14.83 -5.11
C PHE A 29 19.11 -15.65 -5.87
N GLN A 30 20.38 -15.49 -5.53
CA GLN A 30 21.44 -16.44 -5.81
C GLN A 30 21.52 -17.41 -4.66
N PHE A 31 21.81 -18.67 -4.94
CA PHE A 31 21.94 -19.68 -3.89
C PHE A 31 23.05 -20.68 -4.21
N GLU A 32 23.59 -21.26 -3.17
CA GLU A 32 24.45 -22.42 -3.18
C GLU A 32 23.95 -23.39 -2.11
N ALA A 33 23.74 -24.65 -2.50
CA ALA A 33 23.22 -25.68 -1.62
C ALA A 33 24.16 -26.89 -1.66
N THR A 34 24.46 -27.40 -0.46
CA THR A 34 25.20 -28.66 -0.25
C THR A 34 24.38 -29.58 0.64
N GLY A 35 24.47 -30.88 0.45
CA GLY A 35 23.70 -31.81 1.25
C GLY A 35 24.17 -33.25 1.10
N GLY A 36 23.60 -34.13 1.92
CA GLY A 36 23.80 -35.55 1.86
C GLY A 36 22.49 -36.28 1.54
N TRP A 37 22.55 -37.29 0.71
CA TRP A 37 21.40 -38.13 0.39
C TRP A 37 21.70 -39.60 0.68
N CYS A 38 20.66 -40.39 0.90
CA CYS A 38 20.74 -41.85 0.95
C CYS A 38 19.58 -42.49 0.21
N ASP A 39 19.85 -43.62 -0.41
CA ASP A 39 18.89 -44.44 -1.16
C ASP A 39 18.39 -45.58 -0.30
N SER A 40 17.11 -45.78 -0.21
CA SER A 40 16.52 -46.89 0.54
C SER A 40 16.89 -48.23 -0.07
N PRO A 41 17.28 -49.23 0.74
CA PRO A 41 17.52 -50.54 0.23
C PRO A 41 16.22 -51.22 -0.21
N GLY A 42 16.10 -51.58 -1.48
CA GLY A 42 14.89 -52.22 -2.00
C GLY A 42 14.99 -52.62 -3.49
N PRO A 43 13.99 -53.31 -4.01
CA PRO A 43 13.90 -53.61 -5.44
C PRO A 43 13.69 -52.38 -6.31
N ASP A 44 13.03 -51.36 -5.76
CA ASP A 44 12.62 -50.13 -6.48
C ASP A 44 13.64 -48.96 -6.29
N ARG A 45 14.90 -49.27 -6.55
CA ARG A 45 15.98 -48.28 -6.43
C ARG A 45 15.86 -47.21 -7.47
N HIS A 46 16.04 -45.95 -7.05
CA HIS A 46 16.11 -44.84 -7.99
C HIS A 46 17.36 -44.93 -8.86
N TYR A 47 17.23 -44.65 -10.16
CA TYR A 47 18.35 -44.68 -11.08
C TYR A 47 19.40 -43.61 -10.71
N ASP A 48 18.96 -42.40 -10.47
CA ASP A 48 19.77 -41.24 -10.12
C ASP A 48 19.25 -40.58 -8.83
N PRO A 49 19.64 -41.11 -7.64
CA PRO A 49 19.17 -40.60 -6.37
C PRO A 49 19.69 -39.19 -6.04
N GLU A 50 20.85 -38.79 -6.60
CA GLU A 50 21.40 -37.45 -6.44
C GLU A 50 20.49 -36.42 -7.14
N ALA A 51 20.08 -36.69 -8.38
CA ALA A 51 19.17 -35.83 -9.11
C ALA A 51 17.81 -35.68 -8.39
N ALA A 52 17.28 -36.80 -7.84
CA ALA A 52 16.04 -36.79 -7.08
C ALA A 52 16.15 -35.93 -5.78
N ALA A 53 17.22 -36.09 -5.05
CA ALA A 53 17.49 -35.27 -3.84
C ALA A 53 17.70 -33.80 -4.18
N THR A 54 18.43 -33.53 -5.27
CA THR A 54 18.68 -32.17 -5.77
C THR A 54 17.39 -31.47 -6.18
N ASP A 55 16.50 -32.14 -6.93
CA ASP A 55 15.21 -31.60 -7.33
C ASP A 55 14.31 -31.26 -6.14
N HIS A 56 14.31 -32.12 -5.12
CA HIS A 56 13.61 -31.84 -3.87
C HIS A 56 14.15 -30.58 -3.17
N VAL A 57 15.48 -30.46 -3.05
CA VAL A 57 16.13 -29.27 -2.46
C VAL A 57 15.76 -28.00 -3.25
N LEU A 58 15.82 -28.07 -4.59
CA LEU A 58 15.45 -26.95 -5.47
C LEU A 58 13.97 -26.55 -5.33
N THR A 59 13.09 -27.52 -5.18
CA THR A 59 11.67 -27.27 -4.95
C THR A 59 11.43 -26.53 -3.65
N VAL A 60 12.03 -27.00 -2.55
CA VAL A 60 11.92 -26.32 -1.24
C VAL A 60 12.49 -24.91 -1.29
N ILE A 61 13.66 -24.72 -1.92
CA ILE A 61 14.27 -23.39 -2.06
C ILE A 61 13.32 -22.46 -2.84
N ARG A 62 12.77 -22.93 -3.96
CA ARG A 62 11.88 -22.14 -4.82
C ARG A 62 10.59 -21.73 -4.10
N ASP A 63 9.97 -22.67 -3.42
CA ASP A 63 8.71 -22.45 -2.70
C ASP A 63 8.87 -21.44 -1.57
N ILE A 64 9.94 -21.56 -0.78
CA ILE A 64 10.17 -20.63 0.33
C ILE A 64 10.67 -19.27 -0.18
N ALA A 65 11.66 -19.24 -1.09
CA ALA A 65 12.23 -18.00 -1.60
C ALA A 65 11.22 -17.18 -2.42
N GLY A 66 10.38 -17.85 -3.22
CA GLY A 66 9.36 -17.19 -4.04
C GLY A 66 8.30 -16.42 -3.25
N ALA A 67 8.12 -16.73 -1.98
CA ALA A 67 7.18 -16.03 -1.09
C ALA A 67 7.79 -14.78 -0.40
N HIS A 68 9.09 -14.52 -0.61
CA HIS A 68 9.81 -13.49 0.14
C HIS A 68 10.55 -12.50 -0.76
N ALA A 69 10.71 -11.28 -0.25
CA ALA A 69 11.45 -10.24 -0.96
C ALA A 69 12.97 -10.41 -0.82
N LEU A 70 13.71 -9.90 -1.80
CA LEU A 70 15.17 -10.05 -1.84
C LEU A 70 15.91 -9.52 -0.59
N PRO A 71 15.51 -8.41 0.06
CA PRO A 71 16.12 -7.95 1.31
C PRO A 71 16.03 -8.95 2.47
N ASP A 72 15.09 -9.90 2.41
CA ASP A 72 14.86 -10.89 3.47
C ASP A 72 15.77 -12.13 3.36
N ALA A 73 16.79 -12.11 2.49
CA ALA A 73 17.64 -13.24 2.15
C ALA A 73 18.13 -14.05 3.37
N LEU A 74 18.59 -13.38 4.43
CA LEU A 74 19.07 -14.05 5.64
C LEU A 74 17.95 -14.79 6.39
N THR A 75 16.76 -14.21 6.43
CA THR A 75 15.59 -14.85 7.08
C THR A 75 15.12 -16.06 6.28
N VAL A 76 15.10 -15.92 4.95
CA VAL A 76 14.75 -17.00 4.02
C VAL A 76 15.75 -18.14 4.11
N GLU A 77 17.07 -17.85 4.11
CA GLU A 77 18.14 -18.82 4.31
C GLU A 77 17.94 -19.63 5.59
N LYS A 78 17.71 -18.96 6.71
CA LYS A 78 17.47 -19.64 8.00
C LYS A 78 16.23 -20.53 7.95
N ARG A 79 15.17 -20.11 7.30
CA ARG A 79 13.92 -20.87 7.15
C ARG A 79 14.14 -22.11 6.29
N ILE A 80 14.85 -21.99 5.17
CA ILE A 80 15.19 -23.10 4.30
C ILE A 80 16.06 -24.10 5.06
N ASN A 81 17.10 -23.63 5.76
CA ASN A 81 17.99 -24.48 6.52
C ASN A 81 17.30 -25.17 7.71
N ALA A 82 16.33 -24.53 8.34
CA ALA A 82 15.51 -25.17 9.37
C ALA A 82 14.65 -26.31 8.79
N HIS A 83 14.19 -26.17 7.55
CA HIS A 83 13.41 -27.22 6.88
C HIS A 83 14.28 -28.38 6.37
N LEU A 84 15.41 -28.07 5.76
CA LEU A 84 16.31 -29.05 5.12
C LEU A 84 17.38 -29.64 6.05
N GLY A 85 17.55 -29.10 7.25
CA GLY A 85 18.56 -29.53 8.21
C GLY A 85 18.28 -30.88 8.89
N MET A 86 17.11 -31.47 8.67
CA MET A 86 16.72 -32.76 9.21
C MET A 86 16.54 -33.79 8.10
N PRO A 87 16.72 -35.11 8.41
CA PRO A 87 16.44 -36.15 7.41
C PRO A 87 14.98 -36.11 6.91
N ILE A 88 14.80 -36.01 5.61
CA ILE A 88 13.48 -35.90 4.96
C ILE A 88 13.40 -36.92 3.81
N PRO A 89 12.36 -37.77 3.75
CA PRO A 89 12.11 -38.61 2.58
C PRO A 89 11.72 -37.72 1.40
N VAL A 90 12.27 -38.01 0.21
CA VAL A 90 11.87 -37.35 -1.02
C VAL A 90 10.50 -37.91 -1.43
N PRO A 91 9.47 -37.07 -1.58
CA PRO A 91 8.11 -37.52 -1.86
C PRO A 91 8.02 -38.39 -3.11
N GLY A 92 7.42 -39.58 -2.98
CA GLY A 92 7.19 -40.50 -4.10
C GLY A 92 8.44 -41.23 -4.61
N MET A 93 9.59 -41.08 -3.94
CA MET A 93 10.86 -41.70 -4.37
C MET A 93 11.52 -42.48 -3.23
N PRO A 94 12.26 -43.58 -3.51
CA PRO A 94 12.97 -44.35 -2.51
C PRO A 94 14.29 -43.69 -2.13
N VAL A 95 14.33 -42.38 -2.01
CA VAL A 95 15.48 -41.55 -1.69
C VAL A 95 15.13 -40.67 -0.50
N SER A 96 16.09 -40.46 0.37
CA SER A 96 15.97 -39.55 1.50
C SER A 96 17.12 -38.54 1.50
N LEU A 97 16.79 -37.29 1.75
CA LEU A 97 17.77 -36.27 2.04
C LEU A 97 18.20 -36.44 3.51
N SER A 98 19.46 -36.66 3.75
CA SER A 98 19.99 -36.82 5.12
C SER A 98 20.10 -35.48 5.82
N TRP A 99 20.51 -34.47 5.10
CA TRP A 99 20.63 -33.07 5.51
C TRP A 99 20.89 -32.23 4.26
N ALA A 100 20.50 -30.94 4.27
CA ALA A 100 21.07 -29.96 3.35
C ALA A 100 21.27 -28.62 4.06
N SER A 101 22.24 -27.87 3.54
CA SER A 101 22.56 -26.51 3.96
C SER A 101 22.57 -25.63 2.73
N VAL A 102 21.87 -24.53 2.83
CA VAL A 102 21.71 -23.54 1.75
C VAL A 102 22.26 -22.21 2.21
N ARG A 103 23.04 -21.59 1.35
CA ARG A 103 23.40 -20.17 1.44
C ARG A 103 22.63 -19.41 0.39
N LEU A 104 22.02 -18.28 0.79
CA LEU A 104 21.15 -17.50 -0.06
C LEU A 104 21.55 -16.02 0.00
N TRP A 105 21.66 -15.36 -1.15
CA TRP A 105 22.01 -13.92 -1.19
C TRP A 105 21.44 -13.25 -2.45
N GLY A 106 21.47 -11.93 -2.45
CA GLY A 106 21.27 -11.09 -3.62
C GLY A 106 22.51 -10.24 -3.87
N THR A 107 22.66 -9.68 -5.05
CA THR A 107 23.67 -8.65 -5.26
C THR A 107 23.37 -7.43 -4.40
N SER A 108 24.38 -6.69 -3.96
CA SER A 108 24.16 -5.49 -3.15
C SER A 108 23.29 -4.43 -3.86
N GLU A 109 23.42 -4.34 -5.17
CA GLU A 109 22.64 -3.43 -6.00
C GLU A 109 21.18 -3.86 -6.09
N ASP A 110 20.90 -5.15 -6.34
CA ASP A 110 19.55 -5.69 -6.39
C ASP A 110 18.84 -5.60 -5.04
N VAL A 111 19.55 -5.88 -3.95
CA VAL A 111 19.00 -5.76 -2.58
C VAL A 111 18.63 -4.30 -2.28
N ALA A 112 19.48 -3.34 -2.60
CA ALA A 112 19.19 -1.92 -2.41
C ALA A 112 18.00 -1.45 -3.27
N SER A 113 17.98 -1.86 -4.54
CA SER A 113 16.90 -1.52 -5.48
C SER A 113 15.55 -2.16 -5.05
N ALA A 114 15.56 -3.42 -4.62
CA ALA A 114 14.38 -4.10 -4.10
C ALA A 114 13.86 -3.43 -2.82
N ALA A 115 14.74 -3.07 -1.89
CA ALA A 115 14.37 -2.35 -0.67
C ALA A 115 13.71 -1.00 -0.98
N GLN A 116 14.28 -0.23 -1.92
CA GLN A 116 13.70 1.04 -2.35
C GLN A 116 12.33 0.87 -3.03
N SER A 117 12.17 -0.17 -3.84
CA SER A 117 10.89 -0.48 -4.48
C SER A 117 9.81 -0.84 -3.46
N LEU A 118 10.14 -1.63 -2.45
CA LEU A 118 9.25 -1.96 -1.34
C LEU A 118 8.85 -0.72 -0.53
N GLN A 119 9.80 0.15 -0.24
CA GLN A 119 9.53 1.39 0.47
C GLN A 119 8.56 2.29 -0.33
N ARG A 120 8.79 2.46 -1.63
CA ARG A 120 7.88 3.24 -2.49
C ARG A 120 6.48 2.64 -2.55
N ALA A 121 6.36 1.31 -2.66
CA ALA A 121 5.08 0.63 -2.65
C ALA A 121 4.34 0.84 -1.32
N HIS A 122 5.05 0.77 -0.19
CA HIS A 122 4.49 1.05 1.13
C HIS A 122 4.02 2.50 1.27
N GLU A 123 4.84 3.48 0.85
CA GLU A 123 4.47 4.89 0.86
C GLU A 123 3.24 5.18 -0.01
N HIS A 124 3.15 4.54 -1.18
CA HIS A 124 1.98 4.65 -2.04
C HIS A 124 0.72 4.10 -1.37
N HIS A 125 0.83 2.93 -0.77
CA HIS A 125 -0.29 2.31 -0.04
C HIS A 125 -0.76 3.16 1.13
N LEU A 126 0.15 3.74 1.92
CA LEU A 126 -0.20 4.66 3.00
C LEU A 126 -0.93 5.91 2.49
N LYS A 127 -0.49 6.49 1.36
CA LYS A 127 -1.17 7.63 0.73
C LYS A 127 -2.57 7.27 0.25
N GLU A 128 -2.74 6.09 -0.34
CA GLU A 128 -4.05 5.60 -0.77
C GLU A 128 -5.00 5.38 0.42
N GLU A 129 -4.48 4.80 1.51
CA GLU A 129 -5.27 4.63 2.74
C GLU A 129 -5.67 5.98 3.37
N GLN A 130 -4.74 6.95 3.42
CA GLN A 130 -5.03 8.30 3.90
C GLN A 130 -6.11 8.96 3.06
N HIS A 131 -5.98 8.89 1.72
CA HIS A 131 -6.97 9.45 0.80
C HIS A 131 -8.35 8.80 0.95
N ARG A 132 -8.39 7.47 1.12
CA ARG A 132 -9.65 6.75 1.40
C ARG A 132 -10.30 7.24 2.69
N ARG A 133 -9.53 7.36 3.78
CA ARG A 133 -10.02 7.89 5.06
C ARG A 133 -10.52 9.33 4.95
N GLU A 134 -9.84 10.18 4.17
CA GLU A 134 -10.29 11.56 3.92
C GLU A 134 -11.63 11.59 3.18
N ILE A 135 -11.83 10.71 2.20
CA ILE A 135 -13.12 10.58 1.49
C ILE A 135 -14.20 10.12 2.45
N GLU A 136 -13.97 9.06 3.23
CA GLU A 136 -14.93 8.52 4.21
C GLU A 136 -15.32 9.58 5.26
N LEU A 137 -14.34 10.33 5.78
CA LEU A 137 -14.59 11.44 6.71
C LEU A 137 -15.41 12.55 6.05
N SER A 138 -15.11 12.90 4.80
CA SER A 138 -15.84 13.91 4.05
C SER A 138 -17.29 13.49 3.78
N GLU A 139 -17.51 12.22 3.44
CA GLU A 139 -18.84 11.66 3.26
C GLU A 139 -19.64 11.61 4.56
N SER A 140 -19.00 11.14 5.64
CA SER A 140 -19.59 11.13 6.98
C SER A 140 -19.96 12.54 7.45
N PHE A 141 -19.09 13.52 7.23
CA PHE A 141 -19.35 14.92 7.55
C PHE A 141 -20.50 15.50 6.71
N ARG A 142 -20.53 15.21 5.41
CA ARG A 142 -21.65 15.60 4.53
C ARG A 142 -22.98 15.03 5.02
N ASP A 143 -23.01 13.76 5.43
CA ASP A 143 -24.21 13.10 5.91
C ASP A 143 -24.63 13.63 7.30
N ALA A 144 -23.66 13.98 8.16
CA ALA A 144 -23.93 14.67 9.42
C ALA A 144 -24.51 16.06 9.18
N LEU A 145 -23.98 16.84 8.23
CA LEU A 145 -24.53 18.14 7.86
C LEU A 145 -25.95 18.08 7.27
N ARG A 146 -26.30 16.99 6.58
CA ARG A 146 -27.67 16.77 6.09
C ARG A 146 -28.66 16.53 7.23
N LYS A 147 -28.20 15.88 8.31
CA LYS A 147 -29.04 15.60 9.49
C LYS A 147 -29.13 16.79 10.44
N ASP A 148 -28.03 17.50 10.63
CA ASP A 148 -27.92 18.66 11.51
C ASP A 148 -27.03 19.74 10.84
N PRO A 149 -27.65 20.68 10.12
CA PRO A 149 -26.93 21.77 9.48
C PRO A 149 -26.17 22.70 10.46
N SER A 150 -26.55 22.70 11.75
CA SER A 150 -25.87 23.53 12.77
C SER A 150 -24.41 23.09 13.02
N LEU A 151 -24.08 21.84 12.67
CA LEU A 151 -22.71 21.32 12.74
C LEU A 151 -21.73 22.09 11.82
N ALA A 152 -22.21 22.68 10.72
CA ALA A 152 -21.42 23.54 9.86
C ALA A 152 -20.92 24.79 10.62
N LEU A 153 -21.78 25.39 11.40
CA LEU A 153 -21.47 26.55 12.26
C LEU A 153 -20.45 26.18 13.34
N ALA A 154 -20.67 25.07 14.03
CA ALA A 154 -19.75 24.58 15.04
C ALA A 154 -18.35 24.29 14.44
N HIS A 155 -18.29 23.71 13.26
CA HIS A 155 -17.03 23.42 12.59
C HIS A 155 -16.29 24.69 12.13
N LEU A 156 -17.01 25.68 11.60
CA LEU A 156 -16.44 26.98 11.22
C LEU A 156 -15.98 27.77 12.43
N ALA A 157 -16.74 27.74 13.52
CA ALA A 157 -16.38 28.40 14.78
C ALA A 157 -15.10 27.80 15.41
N LEU A 158 -14.95 26.48 15.35
CA LEU A 158 -13.74 25.79 15.84
C LEU A 158 -12.49 26.10 15.00
N ARG A 159 -12.65 26.28 13.68
CA ARG A 159 -11.51 26.61 12.80
C ARG A 159 -11.12 28.08 12.78
N ASN A 160 -12.07 28.98 13.04
CA ASN A 160 -11.79 30.43 13.02
C ASN A 160 -12.54 31.17 14.15
N PRO A 161 -12.11 30.99 15.43
CA PRO A 161 -12.82 31.55 16.58
C PRO A 161 -12.83 33.07 16.64
N GLN A 162 -11.95 33.74 15.89
CA GLN A 162 -11.86 35.23 15.88
C GLN A 162 -12.60 35.89 14.71
N GLY A 163 -13.07 35.12 13.71
CA GLY A 163 -13.65 35.65 12.49
C GLY A 163 -15.17 35.69 12.45
N LEU A 164 -15.86 35.17 13.48
CA LEU A 164 -17.33 35.12 13.51
C LEU A 164 -17.90 36.31 14.27
N SER A 165 -18.30 37.36 13.54
CA SER A 165 -19.19 38.38 14.12
C SER A 165 -20.62 37.80 14.28
N ALA A 166 -21.40 38.33 15.21
CA ALA A 166 -22.78 37.90 15.42
C ALA A 166 -23.62 37.98 14.12
N GLU A 167 -23.37 38.97 13.28
CA GLU A 167 -24.01 39.10 11.95
C GLU A 167 -23.59 38.02 10.96
N ALA A 168 -22.35 37.52 11.04
CA ALA A 168 -21.88 36.41 10.21
C ALA A 168 -22.55 35.11 10.63
N VAL A 169 -22.77 34.91 11.93
CA VAL A 169 -23.49 33.72 12.46
C VAL A 169 -24.92 33.68 11.98
N ASP A 170 -25.66 34.79 12.10
CA ASP A 170 -27.06 34.88 11.64
C ASP A 170 -27.20 34.65 10.12
N ARG A 171 -26.26 35.13 9.32
CA ARG A 171 -26.25 34.89 7.88
C ARG A 171 -25.92 33.46 7.50
N ILE A 172 -25.02 32.82 8.26
CA ILE A 172 -24.67 31.41 8.07
C ILE A 172 -25.85 30.51 8.45
N ASP A 173 -26.58 30.82 9.54
CA ASP A 173 -27.81 30.11 9.93
C ASP A 173 -28.88 30.18 8.82
N GLN A 174 -29.10 31.37 8.24
CA GLN A 174 -30.03 31.52 7.09
C GLN A 174 -29.56 30.70 5.89
N LEU A 175 -28.25 30.67 5.62
CA LEU A 175 -27.68 29.89 4.52
C LEU A 175 -27.83 28.39 4.75
N VAL A 176 -27.56 27.92 5.97
CA VAL A 176 -27.71 26.53 6.39
C VAL A 176 -29.15 26.07 6.25
N VAL A 177 -30.10 26.88 6.68
CA VAL A 177 -31.54 26.58 6.50
C VAL A 177 -31.91 26.53 5.04
N LYS A 178 -31.39 27.44 4.19
CA LYS A 178 -31.62 27.44 2.73
C LYS A 178 -30.97 26.22 2.05
N ILE A 179 -29.76 25.84 2.42
CA ILE A 179 -29.06 24.64 1.89
C ILE A 179 -29.83 23.37 2.30
N ALA A 180 -30.28 23.29 3.55
CA ALA A 180 -31.05 22.16 4.04
C ALA A 180 -32.44 22.02 3.37
N SER A 181 -33.03 23.13 2.93
CA SER A 181 -34.31 23.16 2.19
C SER A 181 -34.14 22.89 0.69
N CYS A 182 -32.92 22.87 0.16
CA CYS A 182 -32.67 22.55 -1.26
C CYS A 182 -32.72 21.03 -1.43
N ASP A 183 -33.74 20.54 -2.11
CA ASP A 183 -33.87 19.16 -2.55
C ASP A 183 -32.62 18.75 -3.36
N PRO A 184 -32.05 17.55 -3.16
CA PRO A 184 -30.84 17.07 -3.91
C PRO A 184 -30.98 17.06 -5.44
N GLY A 185 -32.20 17.34 -5.98
CA GLY A 185 -32.45 17.56 -7.41
C GLY A 185 -32.33 18.99 -7.88
N THR A 186 -32.23 19.99 -7.00
CA THR A 186 -32.10 21.39 -7.40
C THR A 186 -30.64 21.72 -7.73
N SER A 187 -30.48 22.12 -8.98
CA SER A 187 -29.22 22.31 -9.69
C SER A 187 -28.19 23.14 -8.90
N TRP A 188 -26.93 22.84 -9.15
CA TRP A 188 -25.73 23.58 -8.73
C TRP A 188 -25.86 25.12 -8.94
N VAL A 189 -26.75 25.56 -9.82
CA VAL A 189 -27.04 26.98 -10.07
C VAL A 189 -27.65 27.67 -8.84
N ALA A 190 -28.52 27.00 -8.09
CA ALA A 190 -29.09 27.57 -6.86
C ALA A 190 -28.03 27.69 -5.74
N THR A 191 -27.18 26.68 -5.58
CA THR A 191 -26.08 26.71 -4.62
C THR A 191 -25.05 27.78 -4.99
N ALA A 192 -24.73 27.94 -6.28
CA ALA A 192 -23.81 28.97 -6.76
C ALA A 192 -24.37 30.39 -6.53
N LYS A 193 -25.66 30.61 -6.73
CA LYS A 193 -26.33 31.91 -6.45
C LYS A 193 -26.29 32.23 -4.95
N LEU A 194 -26.57 31.25 -4.07
CA LEU A 194 -26.51 31.43 -2.63
C LEU A 194 -25.10 31.76 -2.15
N LEU A 195 -24.07 31.09 -2.68
CA LEU A 195 -22.66 31.41 -2.45
C LEU A 195 -22.33 32.83 -2.96
N GLN A 196 -22.82 33.22 -4.10
CA GLN A 196 -22.58 34.55 -4.64
C GLN A 196 -23.25 35.67 -3.80
N GLU A 197 -24.43 35.42 -3.25
CA GLU A 197 -25.11 36.34 -2.33
C GLU A 197 -24.38 36.44 -0.99
N LEU A 198 -23.86 35.31 -0.47
CA LEU A 198 -23.05 35.28 0.72
C LEU A 198 -21.77 36.11 0.55
N ILE A 199 -21.03 35.89 -0.52
CA ILE A 199 -19.77 36.60 -0.84
C ILE A 199 -20.02 38.10 -0.96
N ARG A 200 -21.12 38.55 -1.59
CA ARG A 200 -21.46 39.98 -1.71
C ARG A 200 -21.73 40.70 -0.38
N GLY A 201 -22.10 39.96 0.65
CA GLY A 201 -22.37 40.52 1.98
C GLY A 201 -21.22 40.48 2.96
N MET A 202 -20.08 39.88 2.59
CA MET A 202 -18.90 39.73 3.45
C MET A 202 -17.91 40.88 3.25
N LYS A 203 -17.08 41.15 4.31
CA LYS A 203 -15.93 42.03 4.14
C LYS A 203 -14.91 41.41 3.21
N ALA A 204 -14.18 42.22 2.44
CA ALA A 204 -13.26 41.74 1.41
C ALA A 204 -12.19 40.77 1.94
N ASP A 205 -11.63 41.01 3.14
CA ASP A 205 -10.65 40.11 3.78
C ASP A 205 -11.24 38.74 4.08
N THR A 206 -12.49 38.70 4.55
CA THR A 206 -13.20 37.45 4.84
C THR A 206 -13.54 36.69 3.55
N THR A 207 -13.89 37.45 2.50
CA THR A 207 -14.15 36.90 1.16
C THR A 207 -12.88 36.29 0.55
N ALA A 208 -11.75 36.97 0.65
CA ALA A 208 -10.46 36.51 0.16
C ALA A 208 -10.04 35.20 0.86
N HIS A 209 -10.22 35.11 2.18
CA HIS A 209 -9.94 33.91 2.94
C HIS A 209 -10.84 32.75 2.57
N LEU A 210 -12.15 32.99 2.44
CA LEU A 210 -13.12 31.97 2.02
C LEU A 210 -12.80 31.41 0.62
N LEU A 211 -12.45 32.27 -0.32
CA LEU A 211 -12.08 31.86 -1.68
C LEU A 211 -10.81 31.01 -1.72
N GLU A 212 -9.82 31.28 -0.85
CA GLU A 212 -8.62 30.44 -0.73
C GLU A 212 -8.92 29.06 -0.15
N GLU A 213 -9.76 29.00 0.89
CA GLU A 213 -10.20 27.73 1.47
C GLU A 213 -10.96 26.87 0.45
N LEU A 214 -11.86 27.50 -0.30
CA LEU A 214 -12.61 26.82 -1.40
C LEU A 214 -11.67 26.36 -2.53
N ALA A 215 -10.64 27.14 -2.87
CA ALA A 215 -9.64 26.76 -3.84
C ALA A 215 -8.80 25.58 -3.36
N SER A 216 -8.44 25.58 -2.09
CA SER A 216 -7.73 24.46 -1.43
C SER A 216 -8.57 23.19 -1.48
N LEU A 217 -9.86 23.27 -1.13
CA LEU A 217 -10.80 22.16 -1.22
C LEU A 217 -10.95 21.66 -2.67
N ALA A 218 -11.14 22.56 -3.64
CA ALA A 218 -11.24 22.18 -5.04
C ALA A 218 -10.00 21.43 -5.54
N THR A 219 -8.81 21.86 -5.10
CA THR A 219 -7.54 21.14 -5.41
C THR A 219 -7.54 19.74 -4.81
N ARG A 220 -7.95 19.58 -3.54
CA ARG A 220 -8.03 18.27 -2.87
C ARG A 220 -9.02 17.31 -3.54
N PHE A 221 -10.11 17.85 -4.10
CA PHE A 221 -11.10 17.06 -4.84
C PHE A 221 -10.75 16.86 -6.33
N GLY A 222 -9.51 17.15 -6.74
CA GLY A 222 -9.05 16.91 -8.10
C GLY A 222 -9.68 17.85 -9.15
N GLN A 223 -10.11 19.06 -8.73
CA GLN A 223 -10.72 20.09 -9.59
C GLN A 223 -9.78 21.30 -9.77
N PRO A 224 -8.58 21.15 -10.39
CA PRO A 224 -7.60 22.22 -10.48
C PRO A 224 -8.13 23.46 -11.23
N LYS A 225 -8.95 23.29 -12.26
CA LYS A 225 -9.54 24.39 -13.01
C LYS A 225 -10.49 25.26 -12.15
N ALA A 226 -11.24 24.63 -11.26
CA ALA A 226 -12.11 25.34 -10.31
C ALA A 226 -11.26 26.08 -9.26
N ALA A 227 -10.20 25.47 -8.77
CA ALA A 227 -9.27 26.10 -7.85
C ALA A 227 -8.60 27.34 -8.43
N ASP A 228 -8.16 27.28 -9.69
CA ASP A 228 -7.54 28.41 -10.38
C ASP A 228 -8.54 29.56 -10.64
N SER A 229 -9.78 29.24 -10.95
CA SER A 229 -10.87 30.23 -11.09
C SER A 229 -11.16 30.95 -9.76
N LEU A 230 -11.21 30.21 -8.65
CA LEU A 230 -11.42 30.77 -7.32
C LEU A 230 -10.27 31.68 -6.89
N ARG A 231 -9.01 31.29 -7.14
CA ARG A 231 -7.83 32.13 -6.88
C ARG A 231 -7.80 33.39 -7.74
N SER A 232 -8.26 33.30 -8.99
CA SER A 232 -8.37 34.47 -9.87
C SER A 232 -9.41 35.47 -9.34
N HIS A 233 -10.54 34.97 -8.85
CA HIS A 233 -11.58 35.81 -8.27
C HIS A 233 -11.13 36.46 -6.94
N ARG A 234 -10.39 35.74 -6.12
CA ARG A 234 -9.74 36.28 -4.93
C ARG A 234 -8.87 37.49 -5.25
N ARG A 235 -8.01 37.39 -6.28
CA ARG A 235 -7.12 38.49 -6.69
C ARG A 235 -7.90 39.71 -7.15
N GLN A 236 -9.04 39.52 -7.81
CA GLN A 236 -9.90 40.63 -8.19
C GLN A 236 -10.50 41.37 -6.98
N VAL A 237 -10.98 40.61 -5.97
CA VAL A 237 -11.51 41.19 -4.72
C VAL A 237 -10.43 41.97 -3.96
N GLU A 238 -9.22 41.46 -3.90
CA GLU A 238 -8.08 42.14 -3.26
C GLU A 238 -7.65 43.42 -4.02
N GLN A 239 -7.79 43.45 -5.34
CA GLN A 239 -7.52 44.65 -6.16
C GLN A 239 -8.58 45.73 -6.01
N GLU A 240 -9.85 45.36 -6.05
CA GLU A 240 -10.98 46.29 -5.88
C GLU A 240 -10.94 46.97 -4.51
N GLN A 241 -10.43 46.28 -3.47
CA GLN A 241 -10.26 46.90 -2.14
C GLN A 241 -9.13 47.93 -2.12
N LYS A 242 -8.02 47.68 -2.82
CA LYS A 242 -6.88 48.62 -2.90
C LYS A 242 -7.19 49.89 -3.68
N ASP A 243 -8.16 49.84 -4.59
CA ASP A 243 -8.59 50.97 -5.40
C ASP A 243 -9.64 51.85 -4.68
N HIS A 244 -10.15 51.42 -3.51
CA HIS A 244 -11.16 52.12 -2.72
C HIS A 244 -10.60 52.70 -1.39
N ASP A 245 -9.38 52.35 -1.00
CA ASP A 245 -8.63 52.91 0.12
C ASP A 245 -7.66 54.02 -0.37
#